data_b8f0945d6fd567b8412f18ba51384f28
#
_entry.id   b8f0945d6fd567b8412f18ba51384f28
#
_cell.length_a   1.000
_cell.length_b   1.000
_cell.length_c   1.000
_cell.angle_alpha   90.00
_cell.angle_beta   90.00
_cell.angle_gamma   90.00
#
_symmetry.space_group_name_H-M   'P 1'
#
loop_
_entity.id
_entity.type
_entity.pdbx_description
1 polymer ?
#
loop_
_entity_poly.entity_id
_entity_poly.type
_entity_poly.pdbx_seq_one_letter_code
_entity_poly.pdbx_strand_id
1 'polypeptide(L)'
;MAGAKEIKTKIASVQSTQKITKAMEMVATSKMRKTQDRMSASRPYSETIRNVISHVSKATVGYKHPFLIQREVKKVGILLVSTDRGMCGGLNINLFKTVMTEIKQWKDKGVNVELGLIGSKGISFFRSLGLPVRAQLSGLGDNPTMEDLIGVVNGMFGSYKDEEVDAVYIAYNKFVNTMAQKPVYQQLIPLPALETDNLEQRQSTWDYLYEPEPKVLLDSLLTRYLESQVYQSVVDNLASEQAARMVAMKAATDNAGNLINDLRLVYNKARQASITNELNEIVAGAAAI
;
A
#
# COMPACT_ATOMS: atom_id res chain seq x y z
N MET A 1 -26.76 -40.99 7.78
CA MET A 1 -25.77 -40.92 6.68
C MET A 1 -25.63 -39.53 6.05
N ALA A 2 -26.66 -38.70 5.92
CA ALA A 2 -26.55 -37.37 5.28
C ALA A 2 -25.52 -36.44 5.95
N GLY A 3 -25.51 -36.34 7.28
CA GLY A 3 -24.57 -35.42 7.98
C GLY A 3 -23.09 -35.78 7.89
N ALA A 4 -22.73 -37.08 7.91
CA ALA A 4 -21.32 -37.50 7.78
C ALA A 4 -20.78 -37.22 6.37
N LYS A 5 -21.59 -37.39 5.31
CA LYS A 5 -21.22 -37.07 3.93
C LYS A 5 -20.98 -35.56 3.73
N GLU A 6 -21.84 -34.74 4.33
CA GLU A 6 -21.70 -33.29 4.28
C GLU A 6 -20.41 -32.80 4.97
N ILE A 7 -20.10 -33.33 6.15
CA ILE A 7 -18.87 -33.01 6.88
C ILE A 7 -17.64 -33.41 6.05
N LYS A 8 -17.66 -34.58 5.40
CA LYS A 8 -16.56 -35.02 4.53
C LYS A 8 -16.36 -34.05 3.35
N THR A 9 -17.43 -33.55 2.75
CA THR A 9 -17.36 -32.55 1.67
C THR A 9 -16.78 -31.23 2.17
N LYS A 10 -17.19 -30.77 3.38
CA LYS A 10 -16.59 -29.57 4.02
C LYS A 10 -15.09 -29.74 4.26
N ILE A 11 -14.65 -30.91 4.77
CA ILE A 11 -13.23 -31.21 4.95
C ILE A 11 -12.46 -31.08 3.63
N ALA A 12 -12.97 -31.66 2.55
CA ALA A 12 -12.33 -31.57 1.23
C ALA A 12 -12.25 -30.13 0.71
N SER A 13 -13.30 -29.32 0.89
CA SER A 13 -13.32 -27.92 0.52
C SER A 13 -12.27 -27.09 1.31
N VAL A 14 -12.20 -27.27 2.63
CA VAL A 14 -11.22 -26.57 3.48
C VAL A 14 -9.79 -27.02 3.14
N GLN A 15 -9.54 -28.29 2.84
CA GLN A 15 -8.25 -28.78 2.37
C GLN A 15 -7.83 -28.14 1.05
N SER A 16 -8.76 -27.94 0.12
CA SER A 16 -8.48 -27.21 -1.13
C SER A 16 -8.11 -25.76 -0.85
N THR A 17 -8.87 -25.09 0.01
CA THR A 17 -8.57 -23.70 0.43
C THR A 17 -7.20 -23.61 1.11
N GLN A 18 -6.85 -24.55 1.99
CA GLN A 18 -5.53 -24.61 2.63
C GLN A 18 -4.37 -24.72 1.62
N LYS A 19 -4.54 -25.53 0.57
CA LYS A 19 -3.55 -25.64 -0.50
C LYS A 19 -3.39 -24.33 -1.27
N ILE A 20 -4.51 -23.66 -1.57
CA ILE A 20 -4.50 -22.36 -2.25
C ILE A 20 -3.83 -21.30 -1.41
N THR A 21 -4.18 -21.17 -0.13
CA THR A 21 -3.56 -20.17 0.76
C THR A 21 -2.07 -20.41 0.95
N LYS A 22 -1.64 -21.68 1.04
CA LYS A 22 -0.22 -22.04 1.10
C LYS A 22 0.54 -21.69 -0.19
N ALA A 23 -0.05 -21.93 -1.34
CA ALA A 23 0.53 -21.51 -2.61
C ALA A 23 0.66 -19.97 -2.72
N MET A 24 -0.39 -19.24 -2.28
CA MET A 24 -0.37 -17.77 -2.26
C MET A 24 0.66 -17.20 -1.28
N GLU A 25 0.88 -17.83 -0.12
CA GLU A 25 1.95 -17.48 0.81
C GLU A 25 3.32 -17.58 0.12
N MET A 26 3.61 -18.68 -0.58
CA MET A 26 4.88 -18.88 -1.28
C MET A 26 5.08 -17.86 -2.40
N VAL A 27 4.06 -17.59 -3.21
CA VAL A 27 4.10 -16.57 -4.26
C VAL A 27 4.35 -15.17 -3.68
N ALA A 28 3.65 -14.80 -2.60
CA ALA A 28 3.84 -13.51 -1.95
C ALA A 28 5.26 -13.37 -1.38
N THR A 29 5.82 -14.44 -0.79
CA THR A 29 7.21 -14.46 -0.30
C THR A 29 8.22 -14.20 -1.42
N SER A 30 8.05 -14.84 -2.57
CA SER A 30 8.93 -14.64 -3.73
C SER A 30 8.84 -13.20 -4.28
N LYS A 31 7.62 -12.65 -4.39
CA LYS A 31 7.38 -11.28 -4.87
C LYS A 31 7.92 -10.24 -3.90
N MET A 32 7.76 -10.45 -2.59
CA MET A 32 8.28 -9.58 -1.55
C MET A 32 9.81 -9.40 -1.69
N ARG A 33 10.55 -10.51 -1.87
CA ARG A 33 12.01 -10.45 -2.04
C ARG A 33 12.41 -9.57 -3.22
N LYS A 34 11.77 -9.77 -4.38
CA LYS A 34 12.03 -8.95 -5.58
C LYS A 34 11.70 -7.46 -5.37
N THR A 35 10.64 -7.16 -4.62
CA THR A 35 10.26 -5.76 -4.34
C THR A 35 11.20 -5.10 -3.35
N GLN A 36 11.72 -5.85 -2.36
CA GLN A 36 12.75 -5.37 -1.44
C GLN A 36 14.05 -5.02 -2.17
N ASP A 37 14.48 -5.85 -3.12
CA ASP A 37 15.68 -5.58 -3.93
C ASP A 37 15.53 -4.25 -4.70
N ARG A 38 14.36 -3.99 -5.28
CA ARG A 38 14.05 -2.73 -5.96
C ARG A 38 14.02 -1.53 -5.01
N MET A 39 13.37 -1.68 -3.87
CA MET A 39 13.31 -0.63 -2.85
C MET A 39 14.71 -0.23 -2.42
N SER A 40 15.61 -1.19 -2.23
CA SER A 40 17.01 -0.93 -1.89
C SER A 40 17.78 -0.26 -3.02
N ALA A 41 17.49 -0.61 -4.27
CA ALA A 41 18.13 0.00 -5.45
C ALA A 41 17.69 1.46 -5.70
N SER A 42 16.46 1.84 -5.33
CA SER A 42 15.94 3.20 -5.56
C SER A 42 16.33 4.22 -4.48
N ARG A 43 16.64 3.78 -3.24
CA ARG A 43 16.99 4.66 -2.11
C ARG A 43 18.19 5.60 -2.38
N PRO A 44 19.35 5.11 -2.89
CA PRO A 44 20.52 5.97 -3.12
C PRO A 44 20.23 7.14 -4.06
N TYR A 45 19.38 6.91 -5.07
CA TYR A 45 18.99 7.95 -6.01
C TYR A 45 18.21 9.09 -5.32
N SER A 46 17.22 8.74 -4.49
CA SER A 46 16.41 9.72 -3.75
C SER A 46 17.24 10.54 -2.76
N GLU A 47 18.21 9.93 -2.10
CA GLU A 47 19.12 10.61 -1.17
C GLU A 47 20.07 11.56 -1.91
N THR A 48 20.66 11.10 -3.02
CA THR A 48 21.58 11.91 -3.80
C THR A 48 20.88 13.12 -4.40
N ILE A 49 19.71 12.95 -4.99
CA ILE A 49 18.96 14.06 -5.61
C ILE A 49 18.53 15.10 -4.56
N ARG A 50 18.14 14.66 -3.35
CA ARG A 50 17.84 15.54 -2.22
C ARG A 50 19.03 16.42 -1.85
N ASN A 51 20.23 15.86 -1.78
CA ASN A 51 21.45 16.59 -1.48
C ASN A 51 21.76 17.63 -2.58
N VAL A 52 21.64 17.24 -3.85
CA VAL A 52 21.85 18.16 -4.98
C VAL A 52 20.85 19.32 -4.94
N ILE A 53 19.57 19.06 -4.71
CA ILE A 53 18.53 20.11 -4.58
C ILE A 53 18.87 21.08 -3.44
N SER A 54 19.32 20.57 -2.29
CA SER A 54 19.74 21.41 -1.17
C SER A 54 20.88 22.38 -1.54
N HIS A 55 21.85 21.91 -2.32
CA HIS A 55 22.96 22.76 -2.80
C HIS A 55 22.50 23.79 -3.83
N VAL A 56 21.74 23.35 -4.85
CA VAL A 56 21.24 24.24 -5.93
C VAL A 56 20.32 25.32 -5.36
N SER A 57 19.45 24.99 -4.40
CA SER A 57 18.54 25.97 -3.78
C SER A 57 19.27 27.04 -2.97
N LYS A 58 20.44 26.72 -2.42
CA LYS A 58 21.30 27.70 -1.73
C LYS A 58 22.05 28.61 -2.70
N ALA A 59 22.46 28.09 -3.85
CA ALA A 59 23.18 28.84 -4.87
C ALA A 59 22.26 29.80 -5.66
N THR A 60 20.97 29.52 -5.73
CA THR A 60 19.98 30.31 -6.49
C THR A 60 19.38 31.40 -5.62
N VAL A 61 20.18 32.39 -5.24
CA VAL A 61 19.74 33.54 -4.44
C VAL A 61 18.74 34.36 -5.25
N GLY A 62 17.48 34.45 -4.77
CA GLY A 62 16.42 35.30 -5.35
C GLY A 62 15.35 34.58 -6.18
N TYR A 63 15.53 33.33 -6.55
CA TYR A 63 14.48 32.51 -7.19
C TYR A 63 13.88 31.51 -6.22
N LYS A 64 12.56 31.62 -5.96
CA LYS A 64 11.81 30.64 -5.21
C LYS A 64 10.95 29.83 -6.17
N HIS A 65 11.31 28.57 -6.36
CA HIS A 65 10.50 27.66 -7.16
C HIS A 65 9.09 27.50 -6.56
N PRO A 66 8.01 27.41 -7.36
CA PRO A 66 6.64 27.26 -6.85
C PRO A 66 6.48 26.13 -5.83
N PHE A 67 7.17 24.99 -5.99
CA PHE A 67 7.13 23.87 -5.05
C PHE A 67 7.79 24.11 -3.69
N LEU A 68 8.45 25.26 -3.48
CA LEU A 68 9.05 25.66 -2.22
C LEU A 68 8.25 26.77 -1.51
N ILE A 69 7.25 27.35 -2.17
CA ILE A 69 6.45 28.45 -1.65
C ILE A 69 5.34 27.88 -0.77
N GLN A 70 5.33 28.29 0.50
CA GLN A 70 4.20 28.01 1.39
C GLN A 70 3.07 29.01 1.11
N ARG A 71 1.86 28.48 0.90
CA ARG A 71 0.63 29.26 0.70
C ARG A 71 -0.35 29.02 1.84
N GLU A 72 -1.30 29.91 2.01
CA GLU A 72 -2.45 29.65 2.88
C GLU A 72 -3.27 28.48 2.30
N VAL A 73 -3.47 27.45 3.09
CA VAL A 73 -4.07 26.20 2.61
C VAL A 73 -5.60 26.32 2.61
N LYS A 74 -6.20 26.41 1.43
CA LYS A 74 -7.65 26.40 1.18
C LYS A 74 -8.12 25.10 0.56
N LYS A 75 -7.25 24.46 -0.22
CA LYS A 75 -7.53 23.18 -0.87
C LYS A 75 -6.30 22.27 -0.83
N VAL A 76 -6.51 21.02 -0.43
CA VAL A 76 -5.46 20.00 -0.29
C VAL A 76 -5.67 18.87 -1.28
N GLY A 77 -4.61 18.50 -1.99
CA GLY A 77 -4.54 17.27 -2.76
C GLY A 77 -3.96 16.12 -1.93
N ILE A 78 -4.60 14.96 -1.96
CA ILE A 78 -4.08 13.75 -1.31
C ILE A 78 -3.87 12.67 -2.36
N LEU A 79 -2.62 12.28 -2.57
CA LEU A 79 -2.26 11.15 -3.42
C LEU A 79 -2.23 9.89 -2.55
N LEU A 80 -3.20 9.01 -2.75
CA LEU A 80 -3.32 7.76 -2.02
C LEU A 80 -2.77 6.60 -2.83
N VAL A 81 -1.85 5.85 -2.25
CA VAL A 81 -1.30 4.62 -2.83
C VAL A 81 -1.88 3.41 -2.08
N SER A 82 -2.77 2.69 -2.72
CA SER A 82 -3.39 1.47 -2.21
C SER A 82 -3.04 0.25 -3.07
N THR A 83 -3.58 -0.91 -2.74
CA THR A 83 -3.35 -2.14 -3.51
C THR A 83 -4.41 -2.34 -4.61
N ASP A 84 -4.04 -3.04 -5.67
CA ASP A 84 -5.01 -3.52 -6.68
C ASP A 84 -5.74 -4.77 -6.21
N ARG A 85 -5.06 -5.66 -5.47
CA ARG A 85 -5.59 -6.95 -5.02
C ARG A 85 -5.82 -6.95 -3.51
N GLY A 86 -6.78 -7.75 -3.07
CA GLY A 86 -7.08 -7.98 -1.66
C GLY A 86 -6.21 -9.06 -1.02
N MET A 87 -6.71 -9.63 0.07
CA MET A 87 -6.08 -10.69 0.87
C MET A 87 -4.73 -10.31 1.48
N CYS A 88 -4.53 -9.03 1.76
CA CYS A 88 -3.37 -8.47 2.45
C CYS A 88 -3.69 -8.07 3.90
N GLY A 89 -4.58 -8.80 4.54
CA GLY A 89 -5.01 -8.51 5.93
C GLY A 89 -5.63 -7.12 6.08
N GLY A 90 -5.26 -6.42 7.13
CA GLY A 90 -5.76 -5.07 7.45
C GLY A 90 -5.03 -3.91 6.76
N LEU A 91 -4.10 -4.18 5.84
CA LEU A 91 -3.22 -3.16 5.26
C LEU A 91 -3.98 -1.95 4.70
N ASN A 92 -4.92 -2.19 3.78
CA ASN A 92 -5.70 -1.11 3.16
C ASN A 92 -6.65 -0.44 4.15
N ILE A 93 -7.27 -1.22 5.04
CA ILE A 93 -8.22 -0.68 6.03
C ILE A 93 -7.51 0.29 6.97
N ASN A 94 -6.31 -0.04 7.44
CA ASN A 94 -5.53 0.82 8.31
C ASN A 94 -5.10 2.11 7.59
N LEU A 95 -4.66 2.01 6.34
CA LEU A 95 -4.33 3.17 5.51
C LEU A 95 -5.56 4.07 5.28
N PHE A 96 -6.69 3.49 4.90
CA PHE A 96 -7.91 4.26 4.66
C PHE A 96 -8.41 4.95 5.93
N LYS A 97 -8.32 4.28 7.08
CA LYS A 97 -8.65 4.89 8.38
C LYS A 97 -7.78 6.10 8.67
N THR A 98 -6.47 6.01 8.44
CA THR A 98 -5.55 7.14 8.61
C THR A 98 -5.93 8.30 7.69
N VAL A 99 -6.13 8.02 6.38
CA VAL A 99 -6.49 9.06 5.41
C VAL A 99 -7.85 9.69 5.72
N MET A 100 -8.83 8.91 6.16
CA MET A 100 -10.15 9.45 6.56
C MET A 100 -10.04 10.37 7.78
N THR A 101 -9.15 10.05 8.73
CA THR A 101 -8.89 10.92 9.89
C THR A 101 -8.30 12.26 9.43
N GLU A 102 -7.31 12.22 8.52
CA GLU A 102 -6.71 13.44 7.96
C GLU A 102 -7.72 14.28 7.15
N ILE A 103 -8.53 13.63 6.31
CA ILE A 103 -9.61 14.31 5.55
C ILE A 103 -10.58 15.00 6.50
N LYS A 104 -10.94 14.35 7.61
CA LYS A 104 -11.82 14.97 8.61
C LYS A 104 -11.18 16.18 9.23
N GLN A 105 -9.91 16.11 9.62
CA GLN A 105 -9.19 17.25 10.19
C GLN A 105 -9.10 18.44 9.22
N TRP A 106 -8.91 18.18 7.91
CA TRP A 106 -8.92 19.23 6.90
C TRP A 106 -10.30 19.86 6.73
N LYS A 107 -11.36 19.04 6.70
CA LYS A 107 -12.75 19.54 6.63
C LYS A 107 -13.13 20.36 7.86
N ASP A 108 -12.70 19.94 9.05
CA ASP A 108 -12.95 20.67 10.30
C ASP A 108 -12.25 22.04 10.30
N LYS A 109 -11.16 22.21 9.54
CA LYS A 109 -10.47 23.49 9.28
C LYS A 109 -11.09 24.28 8.12
N GLY A 110 -12.16 23.81 7.50
CA GLY A 110 -12.79 24.47 6.34
C GLY A 110 -12.03 24.28 5.01
N VAL A 111 -11.06 23.34 4.95
CA VAL A 111 -10.23 23.08 3.78
C VAL A 111 -10.87 22.00 2.90
N ASN A 112 -10.96 22.28 1.61
CA ASN A 112 -11.43 21.31 0.63
C ASN A 112 -10.36 20.26 0.33
N VAL A 113 -10.80 19.02 0.07
CA VAL A 113 -9.89 17.91 -0.24
C VAL A 113 -10.20 17.31 -1.59
N GLU A 114 -9.16 17.11 -2.41
CA GLU A 114 -9.20 16.44 -3.70
C GLU A 114 -8.26 15.25 -3.70
N LEU A 115 -8.64 14.15 -4.37
CA LEU A 115 -7.91 12.89 -4.30
C LEU A 115 -7.25 12.52 -5.63
N GLY A 116 -6.01 12.06 -5.55
CA GLY A 116 -5.37 11.23 -6.56
C GLY A 116 -5.29 9.79 -6.06
N LEU A 117 -5.81 8.83 -6.81
CA LEU A 117 -5.97 7.46 -6.32
C LEU A 117 -5.14 6.48 -7.15
N ILE A 118 -4.23 5.76 -6.50
CA ILE A 118 -3.46 4.67 -7.08
C ILE A 118 -3.90 3.36 -6.42
N GLY A 119 -4.32 2.38 -7.24
CA GLY A 119 -4.79 1.07 -6.82
C GLY A 119 -6.31 0.93 -6.71
N SER A 120 -6.81 -0.19 -7.23
CA SER A 120 -8.25 -0.47 -7.36
C SER A 120 -9.00 -0.45 -6.02
N LYS A 121 -8.35 -0.84 -4.91
CA LYS A 121 -8.99 -0.87 -3.59
C LYS A 121 -9.29 0.51 -3.05
N GLY A 122 -8.35 1.47 -3.23
CA GLY A 122 -8.57 2.87 -2.90
C GLY A 122 -9.64 3.51 -3.78
N ILE A 123 -9.57 3.27 -5.09
CA ILE A 123 -10.56 3.78 -6.04
C ILE A 123 -11.97 3.33 -5.66
N SER A 124 -12.17 2.04 -5.41
CA SER A 124 -13.48 1.50 -5.03
C SER A 124 -14.01 2.08 -3.72
N PHE A 125 -13.13 2.24 -2.71
CA PHE A 125 -13.52 2.76 -1.41
C PHE A 125 -13.87 4.25 -1.45
N PHE A 126 -12.97 5.09 -1.99
CA PHE A 126 -13.15 6.54 -1.95
C PHE A 126 -14.19 7.06 -2.95
N ARG A 127 -14.42 6.33 -4.07
CA ARG A 127 -15.52 6.63 -4.98
C ARG A 127 -16.88 6.49 -4.29
N SER A 128 -17.06 5.50 -3.41
CA SER A 128 -18.33 5.32 -2.68
C SER A 128 -18.64 6.45 -1.67
N LEU A 129 -17.61 7.23 -1.28
CA LEU A 129 -17.76 8.37 -0.37
C LEU A 129 -18.07 9.69 -1.08
N GLY A 130 -18.13 9.72 -2.41
CA GLY A 130 -18.46 10.91 -3.18
C GLY A 130 -17.42 12.04 -3.09
N LEU A 131 -16.17 11.75 -2.71
CA LEU A 131 -15.09 12.73 -2.67
C LEU A 131 -14.60 13.04 -4.09
N PRO A 132 -14.20 14.29 -4.39
CA PRO A 132 -13.69 14.66 -5.70
C PRO A 132 -12.38 13.93 -5.99
N VAL A 133 -12.33 13.23 -7.12
CA VAL A 133 -11.16 12.48 -7.59
C VAL A 133 -10.63 13.15 -8.86
N ARG A 134 -9.42 13.66 -8.78
CA ARG A 134 -8.73 14.36 -9.89
C ARG A 134 -8.10 13.37 -10.87
N ALA A 135 -7.41 12.39 -10.34
CA ALA A 135 -6.71 11.40 -11.14
C ALA A 135 -6.82 10.02 -10.48
N GLN A 136 -6.87 8.97 -11.30
CA GLN A 136 -6.91 7.60 -10.81
C GLN A 136 -6.07 6.70 -11.70
N LEU A 137 -5.43 5.70 -11.08
CA LEU A 137 -4.61 4.71 -11.74
C LEU A 137 -4.78 3.35 -11.07
N SER A 138 -4.94 2.30 -11.85
CA SER A 138 -5.03 0.93 -11.37
C SER A 138 -4.37 -0.02 -12.35
N GLY A 139 -4.08 -1.25 -11.91
CA GLY A 139 -3.50 -2.26 -12.77
C GLY A 139 -1.99 -2.13 -12.96
N LEU A 140 -1.26 -1.50 -12.04
CA LEU A 140 0.19 -1.32 -12.08
C LEU A 140 0.98 -2.63 -12.08
N GLY A 141 0.35 -3.74 -11.70
CA GLY A 141 0.99 -5.04 -11.63
C GLY A 141 2.09 -5.14 -10.56
N ASP A 142 3.04 -6.06 -10.81
CA ASP A 142 4.13 -6.31 -9.85
C ASP A 142 5.39 -5.47 -10.17
N ASN A 143 5.42 -4.78 -11.31
CA ASN A 143 6.58 -4.05 -11.84
C ASN A 143 6.17 -2.66 -12.34
N PRO A 144 5.72 -1.76 -11.47
CA PRO A 144 5.40 -0.40 -11.90
C PRO A 144 6.67 0.30 -12.41
N THR A 145 6.50 1.07 -13.46
CA THR A 145 7.51 2.01 -13.97
C THR A 145 7.14 3.44 -13.58
N MET A 146 8.09 4.35 -13.69
CA MET A 146 7.78 5.77 -13.49
C MET A 146 6.80 6.28 -14.55
N GLU A 147 6.92 5.79 -15.77
CA GLU A 147 6.05 6.14 -16.90
C GLU A 147 4.58 5.83 -16.63
N ASP A 148 4.29 4.72 -15.95
CA ASP A 148 2.93 4.35 -15.56
C ASP A 148 2.31 5.38 -14.59
N LEU A 149 3.14 6.05 -13.77
CA LEU A 149 2.71 6.98 -12.74
C LEU A 149 2.57 8.42 -13.23
N ILE A 150 3.21 8.78 -14.36
CA ILE A 150 3.29 10.15 -14.87
C ILE A 150 1.90 10.80 -14.98
N GLY A 151 0.89 10.08 -15.44
CA GLY A 151 -0.47 10.63 -15.61
C GLY A 151 -1.07 11.13 -14.29
N VAL A 152 -0.97 10.34 -13.22
CA VAL A 152 -1.51 10.71 -11.90
C VAL A 152 -0.65 11.79 -11.24
N VAL A 153 0.67 11.67 -11.37
CA VAL A 153 1.64 12.63 -10.83
C VAL A 153 1.43 13.99 -11.46
N ASN A 154 1.38 14.07 -12.79
CA ASN A 154 1.16 15.32 -13.50
C ASN A 154 -0.23 15.92 -13.23
N GLY A 155 -1.27 15.09 -13.06
CA GLY A 155 -2.59 15.55 -12.67
C GLY A 155 -2.59 16.27 -11.32
N MET A 156 -1.87 15.73 -10.32
CA MET A 156 -1.80 16.32 -8.98
C MET A 156 -0.82 17.51 -8.90
N PHE A 157 0.34 17.41 -9.56
CA PHE A 157 1.34 18.48 -9.54
C PHE A 157 0.95 19.64 -10.46
N GLY A 158 0.25 19.35 -11.55
CA GLY A 158 -0.36 20.37 -12.41
C GLY A 158 -1.34 21.24 -11.63
N SER A 159 -2.26 20.61 -10.88
CA SER A 159 -3.21 21.34 -10.03
C SER A 159 -2.54 22.27 -9.02
N TYR A 160 -1.36 21.88 -8.49
CA TYR A 160 -0.58 22.74 -7.60
C TYR A 160 0.06 23.92 -8.39
N LYS A 161 0.61 23.67 -9.58
CA LYS A 161 1.18 24.73 -10.43
C LYS A 161 0.12 25.74 -10.89
N ASP A 162 -1.08 25.25 -11.18
CA ASP A 162 -2.23 26.04 -11.63
C ASP A 162 -2.97 26.72 -10.46
N GLU A 163 -2.42 26.63 -9.25
CA GLU A 163 -2.98 27.21 -8.02
C GLU A 163 -4.38 26.69 -7.62
N GLU A 164 -4.79 25.57 -8.19
CA GLU A 164 -6.04 24.92 -7.82
C GLU A 164 -5.95 24.17 -6.48
N VAL A 165 -4.73 23.77 -6.08
CA VAL A 165 -4.42 23.07 -4.82
C VAL A 165 -3.21 23.74 -4.16
N ASP A 166 -3.30 23.99 -2.85
CA ASP A 166 -2.28 24.74 -2.10
C ASP A 166 -1.24 23.83 -1.42
N ALA A 167 -1.58 22.56 -1.23
CA ALA A 167 -0.67 21.57 -0.69
C ALA A 167 -1.00 20.16 -1.23
N VAL A 168 0.02 19.34 -1.45
CA VAL A 168 -0.14 17.95 -1.87
C VAL A 168 0.51 17.03 -0.84
N TYR A 169 -0.26 16.07 -0.37
CA TYR A 169 0.17 15.01 0.54
C TYR A 169 0.16 13.67 -0.15
N ILE A 170 1.01 12.75 0.31
CA ILE A 170 0.97 11.34 -0.11
C ILE A 170 0.67 10.44 1.07
N ALA A 171 -0.20 9.45 0.85
CA ALA A 171 -0.54 8.42 1.81
C ALA A 171 -0.24 7.04 1.24
N TYR A 172 0.55 6.26 1.95
CA TYR A 172 0.96 4.91 1.53
C TYR A 172 1.34 4.05 2.73
N ASN A 173 1.57 2.75 2.52
CA ASN A 173 2.08 1.86 3.56
C ASN A 173 3.59 1.73 3.44
N LYS A 174 4.32 2.25 4.44
CA LYS A 174 5.78 2.11 4.54
C LYS A 174 6.13 0.72 5.03
N PHE A 175 7.02 0.06 4.30
CA PHE A 175 7.58 -1.22 4.70
C PHE A 175 8.61 -1.01 5.83
N VAL A 176 8.34 -1.57 7.01
CA VAL A 176 9.27 -1.54 8.15
C VAL A 176 10.01 -2.88 8.21
N ASN A 177 9.27 -3.96 8.28
CA ASN A 177 9.75 -5.34 8.20
C ASN A 177 8.61 -6.26 7.76
N THR A 178 8.89 -7.55 7.64
CA THR A 178 7.93 -8.55 7.19
C THR A 178 6.65 -8.61 8.03
N MET A 179 6.74 -8.33 9.33
CA MET A 179 5.61 -8.39 10.27
C MET A 179 4.92 -7.05 10.48
N ALA A 180 5.60 -5.94 10.19
CA ALA A 180 5.12 -4.59 10.47
C ALA A 180 5.16 -3.71 9.22
N GLN A 181 3.99 -3.19 8.87
CA GLN A 181 3.79 -2.16 7.84
C GLN A 181 3.07 -0.98 8.50
N LYS A 182 3.54 0.22 8.24
CA LYS A 182 3.01 1.42 8.88
C LYS A 182 2.35 2.32 7.83
N PRO A 183 1.07 2.69 7.98
CA PRO A 183 0.48 3.74 7.16
C PRO A 183 1.19 5.05 7.45
N VAL A 184 1.58 5.76 6.39
CA VAL A 184 2.26 7.05 6.43
C VAL A 184 1.43 8.07 5.67
N TYR A 185 1.29 9.25 6.23
CA TYR A 185 0.74 10.44 5.60
C TYR A 185 1.79 11.53 5.69
N GLN A 186 2.29 12.00 4.57
CA GLN A 186 3.37 12.99 4.53
C GLN A 186 3.15 14.03 3.44
N GLN A 187 3.65 15.23 3.68
CA GLN A 187 3.59 16.32 2.72
C GLN A 187 4.61 16.10 1.60
N LEU A 188 4.15 16.25 0.34
CA LEU A 188 5.00 16.28 -0.84
C LEU A 188 5.31 17.72 -1.27
N ILE A 189 4.27 18.56 -1.37
CA ILE A 189 4.36 19.94 -1.82
C ILE A 189 3.49 20.82 -0.89
N PRO A 190 3.99 21.99 -0.46
CA PRO A 190 5.36 22.48 -0.64
C PRO A 190 6.38 21.56 0.02
N LEU A 191 7.56 21.46 -0.56
CA LEU A 191 8.62 20.65 0.02
C LEU A 191 8.91 21.13 1.43
N PRO A 192 8.90 20.25 2.44
CA PRO A 192 9.32 20.63 3.79
C PRO A 192 10.75 21.17 3.72
N ALA A 193 11.04 22.18 4.54
CA ALA A 193 12.38 22.74 4.61
C ALA A 193 13.40 21.60 4.73
N LEU A 194 14.33 21.53 3.78
CA LEU A 194 15.36 20.50 3.78
C LEU A 194 16.20 20.71 5.03
N GLU A 195 15.92 19.91 6.07
CA GLU A 195 16.74 19.92 7.29
C GLU A 195 18.17 19.59 6.90
N THR A 196 19.05 20.55 7.15
CA THR A 196 20.47 20.48 6.77
C THR A 196 21.32 19.77 7.82
N ASP A 197 20.72 19.01 8.72
CA ASP A 197 21.36 18.44 9.91
C ASP A 197 22.60 17.56 9.63
N ASN A 198 22.81 17.11 8.40
CA ASN A 198 24.00 16.32 8.05
C ASN A 198 24.97 17.03 7.10
N LEU A 199 24.69 18.28 6.69
CA LEU A 199 25.52 19.01 5.73
C LEU A 199 26.54 19.95 6.38
N GLU A 200 26.39 20.26 7.67
CA GLU A 200 27.33 21.10 8.41
C GLU A 200 28.70 20.43 8.64
N GLN A 201 28.78 19.09 8.54
CA GLN A 201 30.06 18.37 8.72
C GLN A 201 30.90 18.25 7.44
N ARG A 202 30.40 18.63 6.27
CA ARG A 202 31.20 18.72 5.05
C ARG A 202 31.34 20.17 4.63
N GLN A 203 32.25 20.88 5.28
CA GLN A 203 32.71 22.22 4.92
C GLN A 203 33.53 22.21 3.61
N SER A 204 33.07 21.59 2.55
CA SER A 204 33.67 21.80 1.24
C SER A 204 32.73 22.72 0.46
N THR A 205 33.08 23.97 0.35
CA THR A 205 32.57 24.94 -0.61
C THR A 205 32.88 24.43 -2.01
N TRP A 206 32.03 23.54 -2.50
CA TRP A 206 32.09 23.11 -3.90
C TRP A 206 31.27 24.12 -4.69
N ASP A 207 31.95 24.95 -5.49
CA ASP A 207 31.28 25.73 -6.53
C ASP A 207 30.94 24.78 -7.67
N TYR A 208 29.65 24.52 -7.84
CA TYR A 208 29.15 23.76 -8.98
C TYR A 208 29.11 24.66 -10.21
N LEU A 209 29.62 24.17 -11.32
CA LEU A 209 29.34 24.71 -12.64
C LEU A 209 27.94 24.23 -13.05
N TYR A 210 27.00 25.18 -13.14
CA TYR A 210 25.62 24.88 -13.52
C TYR A 210 25.47 25.03 -15.04
N GLU A 211 25.16 23.92 -15.72
CA GLU A 211 24.79 23.89 -17.13
C GLU A 211 23.45 23.11 -17.28
N PRO A 212 22.42 23.68 -17.87
CA PRO A 212 22.20 25.08 -18.25
C PRO A 212 22.04 26.00 -17.03
N GLU A 213 21.27 27.09 -17.11
CA GLU A 213 21.06 28.03 -16.02
C GLU A 213 20.55 27.35 -14.73
N PRO A 214 20.97 27.80 -13.52
CA PRO A 214 20.59 27.20 -12.23
C PRO A 214 19.07 27.06 -12.04
N LYS A 215 18.29 28.03 -12.58
CA LYS A 215 16.81 27.98 -12.53
C LYS A 215 16.22 26.80 -13.27
N VAL A 216 16.63 26.58 -14.52
CA VAL A 216 16.14 25.48 -15.37
C VAL A 216 16.53 24.13 -14.78
N LEU A 217 17.76 24.06 -14.22
CA LEU A 217 18.24 22.88 -13.53
C LEU A 217 17.40 22.58 -12.28
N LEU A 218 17.12 23.60 -11.45
CA LEU A 218 16.30 23.46 -10.23
C LEU A 218 14.88 22.98 -10.54
N ASP A 219 14.25 23.54 -11.58
CA ASP A 219 12.90 23.16 -12.01
C ASP A 219 12.84 21.68 -12.43
N SER A 220 13.84 21.22 -13.18
CA SER A 220 13.91 19.81 -13.60
C SER A 220 14.23 18.86 -12.45
N LEU A 221 15.15 19.22 -11.58
CA LEU A 221 15.54 18.42 -10.42
C LEU A 221 14.41 18.28 -9.41
N LEU A 222 13.67 19.35 -9.11
CA LEU A 222 12.54 19.30 -8.18
C LEU A 222 11.42 18.43 -8.74
N THR A 223 11.13 18.51 -10.04
CA THR A 223 10.14 17.63 -10.67
C THR A 223 10.56 16.17 -10.56
N ARG A 224 11.80 15.85 -10.94
CA ARG A 224 12.36 14.49 -10.84
C ARG A 224 12.42 13.96 -9.41
N TYR A 225 12.71 14.82 -8.45
CA TYR A 225 12.70 14.45 -7.03
C TYR A 225 11.30 14.04 -6.58
N LEU A 226 10.28 14.84 -6.88
CA LEU A 226 8.90 14.54 -6.52
C LEU A 226 8.38 13.28 -7.20
N GLU A 227 8.68 13.09 -8.48
CA GLU A 227 8.40 11.86 -9.21
C GLU A 227 9.03 10.64 -8.50
N SER A 228 10.31 10.76 -8.11
CA SER A 228 11.04 9.73 -7.38
C SER A 228 10.42 9.43 -6.02
N GLN A 229 9.94 10.44 -5.27
CA GLN A 229 9.26 10.25 -3.99
C GLN A 229 7.94 9.49 -4.15
N VAL A 230 7.16 9.80 -5.19
CA VAL A 230 5.93 9.05 -5.49
C VAL A 230 6.25 7.61 -5.88
N TYR A 231 7.23 7.41 -6.75
CA TYR A 231 7.67 6.07 -7.15
C TYR A 231 8.14 5.23 -5.94
N GLN A 232 8.97 5.82 -5.07
CA GLN A 232 9.43 5.17 -3.85
C GLN A 232 8.25 4.76 -2.95
N SER A 233 7.26 5.63 -2.81
CA SER A 233 6.05 5.34 -2.02
C SER A 233 5.23 4.20 -2.62
N VAL A 234 5.16 4.09 -3.95
CA VAL A 234 4.51 2.97 -4.65
C VAL A 234 5.27 1.67 -4.42
N VAL A 235 6.59 1.67 -4.53
CA VAL A 235 7.44 0.49 -4.31
C VAL A 235 7.37 0.03 -2.84
N ASP A 236 7.41 0.97 -1.89
CA ASP A 236 7.23 0.68 -0.45
C ASP A 236 5.84 0.06 -0.17
N ASN A 237 4.79 0.58 -0.81
CA ASN A 237 3.45 0.03 -0.67
C ASN A 237 3.33 -1.37 -1.27
N LEU A 238 3.99 -1.65 -2.40
CA LEU A 238 4.04 -2.99 -2.99
C LEU A 238 4.79 -3.99 -2.09
N ALA A 239 5.92 -3.59 -1.50
CA ALA A 239 6.64 -4.41 -0.54
C ALA A 239 5.77 -4.73 0.69
N SER A 240 5.09 -3.71 1.21
CA SER A 240 4.13 -3.83 2.31
C SER A 240 2.96 -4.77 1.97
N GLU A 241 2.44 -4.67 0.75
CA GLU A 241 1.36 -5.52 0.26
C GLU A 241 1.77 -6.99 0.22
N GLN A 242 2.94 -7.32 -0.33
CA GLN A 242 3.39 -8.70 -0.41
C GLN A 242 3.72 -9.27 0.97
N ALA A 243 4.31 -8.50 1.87
CA ALA A 243 4.58 -8.89 3.24
C ALA A 243 3.28 -9.17 4.02
N ALA A 244 2.33 -8.24 3.97
CA ALA A 244 1.03 -8.40 4.63
C ALA A 244 0.24 -9.58 4.06
N ARG A 245 0.28 -9.80 2.74
CA ARG A 245 -0.34 -10.96 2.09
C ARG A 245 0.30 -12.27 2.55
N MET A 246 1.62 -12.34 2.60
CA MET A 246 2.33 -13.53 3.09
C MET A 246 1.89 -13.90 4.51
N VAL A 247 1.87 -12.94 5.43
CA VAL A 247 1.44 -13.15 6.83
C VAL A 247 -0.04 -13.57 6.90
N ALA A 248 -0.92 -12.89 6.15
CA ALA A 248 -2.34 -13.21 6.12
C ALA A 248 -2.62 -14.61 5.55
N MET A 249 -1.90 -15.02 4.49
CA MET A 249 -2.06 -16.34 3.89
C MET A 249 -1.49 -17.44 4.78
N LYS A 250 -0.39 -17.19 5.49
CA LYS A 250 0.13 -18.10 6.52
C LYS A 250 -0.91 -18.33 7.61
N ALA A 251 -1.44 -17.27 8.20
CA ALA A 251 -2.48 -17.38 9.22
C ALA A 251 -3.73 -18.12 8.71
N ALA A 252 -4.16 -17.86 7.47
CA ALA A 252 -5.27 -18.56 6.85
C ALA A 252 -4.99 -20.06 6.66
N THR A 253 -3.76 -20.43 6.28
CA THR A 253 -3.32 -21.84 6.13
C THR A 253 -3.34 -22.57 7.45
N ASP A 254 -2.83 -21.94 8.52
CA ASP A 254 -2.77 -22.50 9.87
C ASP A 254 -4.21 -22.68 10.43
N ASN A 255 -5.06 -21.67 10.29
CA ASN A 255 -6.47 -21.74 10.70
C ASN A 255 -7.25 -22.81 9.93
N ALA A 256 -6.99 -22.98 8.64
CA ALA A 256 -7.59 -24.06 7.85
C ALA A 256 -7.15 -25.44 8.36
N GLY A 257 -5.88 -25.60 8.76
CA GLY A 257 -5.38 -26.82 9.39
C GLY A 257 -6.13 -27.18 10.69
N ASN A 258 -6.31 -26.19 11.56
CA ASN A 258 -7.06 -26.37 12.81
C ASN A 258 -8.52 -26.78 12.54
N LEU A 259 -9.19 -26.06 11.62
CA LEU A 259 -10.56 -26.37 11.24
C LEU A 259 -10.72 -27.79 10.64
N ILE A 260 -9.74 -28.26 9.85
CA ILE A 260 -9.74 -29.63 9.33
C ILE A 260 -9.69 -30.65 10.46
N ASN A 261 -8.86 -30.41 11.47
CA ASN A 261 -8.76 -31.31 12.63
C ASN A 261 -10.07 -31.37 13.43
N ASP A 262 -10.67 -30.22 13.68
CA ASP A 262 -11.95 -30.14 14.36
C ASP A 262 -13.07 -30.85 13.58
N LEU A 263 -13.14 -30.63 12.27
CA LEU A 263 -14.11 -31.27 11.41
C LEU A 263 -13.90 -32.81 11.35
N ARG A 264 -12.65 -33.27 11.43
CA ARG A 264 -12.35 -34.73 11.49
C ARG A 264 -12.87 -35.37 12.76
N LEU A 265 -12.75 -34.69 13.91
CA LEU A 265 -13.33 -35.17 15.16
C LEU A 265 -14.86 -35.28 15.07
N VAL A 266 -15.51 -34.23 14.56
CA VAL A 266 -16.97 -34.23 14.36
C VAL A 266 -17.40 -35.32 13.37
N TYR A 267 -16.66 -35.52 12.28
CA TYR A 267 -16.91 -36.57 11.31
C TYR A 267 -16.83 -37.97 11.95
N ASN A 268 -15.77 -38.23 12.71
CA ASN A 268 -15.60 -39.53 13.36
C ASN A 268 -16.72 -39.82 14.38
N LYS A 269 -17.12 -38.80 15.16
CA LYS A 269 -18.25 -38.91 16.11
C LYS A 269 -19.58 -39.19 15.39
N ALA A 270 -19.85 -38.45 14.31
CA ALA A 270 -21.05 -38.64 13.51
C ALA A 270 -21.06 -40.04 12.84
N ARG A 271 -19.92 -40.50 12.33
CA ARG A 271 -19.77 -41.81 11.73
C ARG A 271 -20.02 -42.92 12.75
N GLN A 272 -19.42 -42.82 13.96
CA GLN A 272 -19.65 -43.80 15.02
C GLN A 272 -21.12 -43.88 15.43
N ALA A 273 -21.79 -42.71 15.61
CA ALA A 273 -23.19 -42.67 15.91
C ALA A 273 -24.06 -43.33 14.81
N SER A 274 -23.74 -43.10 13.53
CA SER A 274 -24.43 -43.73 12.40
C SER A 274 -24.26 -45.26 12.42
N ILE A 275 -23.03 -45.74 12.62
CA ILE A 275 -22.77 -47.17 12.70
C ILE A 275 -23.51 -47.80 13.89
N THR A 276 -23.51 -47.16 15.04
CA THR A 276 -24.24 -47.65 16.22
C THR A 276 -25.74 -47.71 15.99
N ASN A 277 -26.33 -46.71 15.33
CA ASN A 277 -27.75 -46.71 14.99
C ASN A 277 -28.09 -47.82 14.00
N GLU A 278 -27.27 -48.01 12.96
CA GLU A 278 -27.47 -49.11 11.97
C GLU A 278 -27.36 -50.48 12.65
N LEU A 279 -26.41 -50.68 13.57
CA LEU A 279 -26.30 -51.92 14.34
C LEU A 279 -27.55 -52.14 15.27
N ASN A 280 -28.03 -51.09 15.91
CA ASN A 280 -29.22 -51.14 16.76
C ASN A 280 -30.47 -51.51 15.90
N GLU A 281 -30.61 -50.96 14.70
CA GLU A 281 -31.72 -51.28 13.79
C GLU A 281 -31.67 -52.72 13.35
N ILE A 282 -30.45 -53.26 13.02
CA ILE A 282 -30.29 -54.66 12.65
C ILE A 282 -30.62 -55.57 13.82
N VAL A 283 -30.16 -55.27 15.04
CA VAL A 283 -30.43 -56.10 16.22
C VAL A 283 -31.92 -56.05 16.59
N ALA A 284 -32.55 -54.89 16.52
CA ALA A 284 -33.99 -54.75 16.76
C ALA A 284 -34.82 -55.53 15.72
N GLY A 285 -34.42 -55.45 14.43
CA GLY A 285 -35.06 -56.22 13.36
C GLY A 285 -34.92 -57.74 13.53
N ALA A 286 -33.72 -58.23 13.97
CA ALA A 286 -33.53 -59.65 14.27
C ALA A 286 -34.27 -60.15 15.50
N ALA A 287 -34.57 -59.29 16.46
CA ALA A 287 -35.35 -59.63 17.66
C ALA A 287 -36.87 -59.61 17.42
N ALA A 288 -37.33 -59.09 16.28
CA ALA A 288 -38.74 -59.01 15.90
C ALA A 288 -39.19 -60.17 15.01
N ILE A 289 -38.28 -61.05 14.59
CA ILE A 289 -38.50 -62.31 13.89
C ILE A 289 -38.44 -63.44 14.89
#